data_2c9ab06346a7cd438c30b0ff8cfe2529
#
_entry.id   2c9ab06346a7cd438c30b0ff8cfe2529
#
_cell.length_a   1.000
_cell.length_b   1.000
_cell.length_c   1.000
_cell.angle_alpha   90.00
_cell.angle_beta   90.00
_cell.angle_gamma   90.00
#
_symmetry.space_group_name_H-M   'P 1'
#
loop_
_entity.id
_entity.type
_entity.pdbx_description
1 polymer ?
#
loop_
_entity_poly.entity_id
_entity_poly.type
_entity_poly.pdbx_seq_one_letter_code
_entity_poly.pdbx_strand_id
1 'polypeptide(L)'
;RDVAPSRGLGDVYKRQLLACSALGLVMSVVWPFVQTGLGFMGEIIYDTGMAGSVIYGLAERALLPFGLHHFIYTPFFFTNLGGSMVIDGTLYEGAVNIYNAMLASPDAMFDVNITRFIMNGKVIFAMFGLPGAALAMYHCAKPERKPQVKALLIAAIIPSIFTGITEPIEYSFLFAAPLLFVVHAGYAGLAYLLTYICKVNIPGPSSFGGPFLSTIFNGIMQADKGSNWIWVFIIGIPCFFLYYFTFRFMITKFNYKTPGREDDGQEVKKLDKNCLLYTSPSPRDGATS
;
A
#
# COMPACT_ATOMS: atom_id res chain seq x y z
N ARG A 1 -0.72 -46.69 -24.33
CA ARG A 1 0.74 -46.87 -24.19
C ARG A 1 1.49 -45.56 -24.25
N ASP A 2 1.22 -44.65 -23.31
CA ASP A 2 1.99 -43.42 -23.16
C ASP A 2 2.23 -43.15 -21.69
N VAL A 3 3.31 -43.76 -21.15
CA VAL A 3 3.76 -43.61 -19.75
C VAL A 3 4.91 -42.59 -19.64
N ALA A 4 5.11 -41.77 -20.66
CA ALA A 4 6.20 -40.81 -20.71
C ALA A 4 5.98 -39.48 -19.96
N PRO A 5 4.75 -38.94 -19.72
CA PRO A 5 4.57 -37.68 -19.03
C PRO A 5 4.84 -37.76 -17.53
N SER A 6 4.62 -38.90 -16.89
CA SER A 6 4.71 -39.02 -15.42
C SER A 6 6.12 -39.03 -14.86
N ARG A 7 7.12 -39.48 -15.64
CA ARG A 7 8.54 -39.49 -15.20
C ARG A 7 9.14 -38.08 -15.17
N GLY A 8 8.81 -37.24 -16.14
CA GLY A 8 9.29 -35.85 -16.16
C GLY A 8 8.75 -35.00 -15.01
N LEU A 9 7.45 -35.17 -14.68
CA LEU A 9 6.83 -34.50 -13.53
C LEU A 9 7.47 -34.93 -12.20
N GLY A 10 7.72 -36.24 -12.00
CA GLY A 10 8.37 -36.74 -10.78
C GLY A 10 9.77 -36.15 -10.57
N ASP A 11 10.55 -35.97 -11.62
CA ASP A 11 11.88 -35.37 -11.53
C ASP A 11 11.85 -33.86 -11.27
N VAL A 12 10.85 -33.16 -11.81
CA VAL A 12 10.63 -31.73 -11.49
C VAL A 12 10.30 -31.57 -10.01
N TYR A 13 9.37 -32.38 -9.46
CA TYR A 13 9.03 -32.32 -8.02
C TYR A 13 10.21 -32.66 -7.12
N LYS A 14 11.05 -33.65 -7.46
CA LYS A 14 12.27 -33.96 -6.69
C LYS A 14 13.24 -32.80 -6.66
N ARG A 15 13.50 -32.18 -7.82
CA ARG A 15 14.36 -30.99 -7.91
C ARG A 15 13.80 -29.82 -7.12
N GLN A 16 12.48 -29.58 -7.21
CA GLN A 16 11.79 -28.52 -6.46
C GLN A 16 11.87 -28.78 -4.96
N LEU A 17 11.67 -30.02 -4.51
CA LEU A 17 11.79 -30.40 -3.10
C LEU A 17 13.20 -30.13 -2.57
N LEU A 18 14.23 -30.55 -3.31
CA LEU A 18 15.63 -30.29 -2.93
C LEU A 18 15.94 -28.80 -2.89
N ALA A 19 15.52 -28.04 -3.90
CA ALA A 19 15.73 -26.59 -3.96
C ALA A 19 15.01 -25.87 -2.80
N CYS A 20 13.75 -26.20 -2.54
CA CYS A 20 12.99 -25.63 -1.44
C CYS A 20 13.58 -26.00 -0.07
N SER A 21 14.05 -27.25 0.09
CA SER A 21 14.71 -27.67 1.33
C SER A 21 16.04 -26.94 1.55
N ALA A 22 16.86 -26.81 0.50
CA ALA A 22 18.09 -26.04 0.57
C ALA A 22 17.83 -24.57 0.89
N LEU A 23 16.82 -23.96 0.24
CA LEU A 23 16.40 -22.59 0.53
C LEU A 23 15.93 -22.46 1.99
N GLY A 24 15.14 -23.40 2.48
CA GLY A 24 14.69 -23.44 3.87
C GLY A 24 15.83 -23.48 4.87
N LEU A 25 16.87 -24.30 4.59
CA LEU A 25 18.09 -24.34 5.41
C LEU A 25 18.87 -23.02 5.40
N VAL A 26 19.01 -22.40 4.22
CA VAL A 26 19.64 -21.06 4.13
C VAL A 26 18.82 -20.03 4.91
N MET A 27 17.50 -20.04 4.74
CA MET A 27 16.64 -19.09 5.43
C MET A 27 16.59 -19.30 6.94
N SER A 28 16.74 -20.54 7.44
CA SER A 28 16.81 -20.80 8.88
C SER A 28 18.01 -20.11 9.55
N VAL A 29 19.08 -19.86 8.80
CA VAL A 29 20.26 -19.13 9.28
C VAL A 29 20.12 -17.62 9.06
N VAL A 30 19.65 -17.20 7.88
CA VAL A 30 19.57 -15.79 7.48
C VAL A 30 18.43 -15.06 8.19
N TRP A 31 17.28 -15.73 8.34
CA TRP A 31 16.07 -15.11 8.87
C TRP A 31 16.20 -14.55 10.29
N PRO A 32 16.87 -15.19 11.27
CA PRO A 32 17.07 -14.63 12.59
C PRO A 32 17.81 -13.28 12.58
N PHE A 33 18.77 -13.08 11.68
CA PHE A 33 19.46 -11.78 11.54
C PHE A 33 18.51 -10.70 11.00
N VAL A 34 17.69 -11.04 10.02
CA VAL A 34 16.65 -10.13 9.49
C VAL A 34 15.66 -9.77 10.60
N GLN A 35 15.19 -10.77 11.37
CA GLN A 35 14.29 -10.57 12.49
C GLN A 35 14.87 -9.66 13.58
N THR A 36 16.14 -9.87 13.95
CA THR A 36 16.83 -9.02 14.93
C THR A 36 16.92 -7.58 14.43
N GLY A 37 17.28 -7.37 13.16
CA GLY A 37 17.34 -6.03 12.56
C GLY A 37 15.96 -5.33 12.53
N LEU A 38 14.91 -6.07 12.19
CA LEU A 38 13.53 -5.54 12.21
C LEU A 38 13.07 -5.23 13.64
N GLY A 39 13.43 -6.09 14.62
CA GLY A 39 13.16 -5.86 16.04
C GLY A 39 13.80 -4.56 16.53
N PHE A 40 15.07 -4.35 16.25
CA PHE A 40 15.78 -3.12 16.61
C PHE A 40 15.16 -1.87 15.97
N MET A 41 14.79 -1.92 14.68
CA MET A 41 14.06 -0.83 14.04
C MET A 41 12.69 -0.61 14.70
N GLY A 42 12.02 -1.69 15.06
CA GLY A 42 10.72 -1.64 15.72
C GLY A 42 10.78 -0.93 17.08
N GLU A 43 11.78 -1.26 17.90
CA GLU A 43 12.01 -0.61 19.19
C GLU A 43 12.27 0.90 19.03
N ILE A 44 13.13 1.30 18.07
CA ILE A 44 13.37 2.73 17.78
C ILE A 44 12.06 3.43 17.40
N ILE A 45 11.25 2.83 16.52
CA ILE A 45 9.99 3.40 16.06
C ILE A 45 8.99 3.49 17.23
N TYR A 46 8.96 2.49 18.10
CA TYR A 46 8.06 2.47 19.26
C TYR A 46 8.45 3.54 20.28
N ASP A 47 9.71 3.61 20.67
CA ASP A 47 10.21 4.46 21.73
C ASP A 47 10.25 5.95 21.37
N THR A 48 10.42 6.28 20.09
CA THR A 48 10.47 7.67 19.62
C THR A 48 9.09 8.35 19.50
N GLY A 49 8.01 7.66 19.84
CA GLY A 49 6.67 8.25 19.93
C GLY A 49 6.22 8.92 18.63
N MET A 50 6.09 10.25 18.66
CA MET A 50 5.65 11.05 17.51
C MET A 50 6.61 10.93 16.31
N ALA A 51 7.92 10.98 16.54
CA ALA A 51 8.93 10.81 15.50
C ALA A 51 8.88 9.39 14.90
N GLY A 52 8.58 8.38 15.74
CA GLY A 52 8.39 7.01 15.31
C GLY A 52 7.28 6.84 14.28
N SER A 53 6.18 7.59 14.39
CA SER A 53 5.12 7.58 13.39
C SER A 53 5.60 8.07 12.02
N VAL A 54 6.45 9.11 12.00
CA VAL A 54 7.07 9.61 10.75
C VAL A 54 8.01 8.56 10.18
N ILE A 55 8.89 7.99 11.01
CA ILE A 55 9.86 6.97 10.59
C ILE A 55 9.12 5.75 10.03
N TYR A 56 8.05 5.31 10.69
CA TYR A 56 7.21 4.20 10.24
C TYR A 56 6.64 4.46 8.83
N GLY A 57 6.02 5.63 8.61
CA GLY A 57 5.46 5.98 7.31
C GLY A 57 6.51 6.15 6.20
N LEU A 58 7.67 6.75 6.53
CA LEU A 58 8.79 6.88 5.61
C LEU A 58 9.39 5.52 5.24
N ALA A 59 9.65 4.65 6.23
CA ALA A 59 10.23 3.34 6.01
C ALA A 59 9.30 2.44 5.16
N GLU A 60 8.00 2.48 5.44
CA GLU A 60 7.00 1.76 4.65
C GLU A 60 7.06 2.19 3.18
N ARG A 61 7.09 3.50 2.90
CA ARG A 61 7.18 4.00 1.53
C ARG A 61 8.56 3.76 0.90
N ALA A 62 9.64 3.94 1.63
CA ALA A 62 10.99 3.73 1.10
C ALA A 62 11.25 2.28 0.64
N LEU A 63 10.62 1.30 1.29
CA LEU A 63 10.74 -0.12 0.92
C LEU A 63 9.74 -0.58 -0.14
N LEU A 64 8.77 0.26 -0.51
CA LEU A 64 7.75 -0.09 -1.50
C LEU A 64 8.32 -0.41 -2.88
N PRO A 65 9.30 0.35 -3.43
CA PRO A 65 9.89 0.04 -4.74
C PRO A 65 10.55 -1.33 -4.82
N PHE A 66 10.99 -1.86 -3.68
CA PHE A 66 11.61 -3.17 -3.56
C PHE A 66 10.60 -4.29 -3.23
N GLY A 67 9.32 -3.96 -3.03
CA GLY A 67 8.30 -4.91 -2.57
C GLY A 67 8.46 -5.35 -1.12
N LEU A 68 9.36 -4.70 -0.35
CA LEU A 68 9.74 -5.09 1.01
C LEU A 68 8.96 -4.34 2.11
N HIS A 69 8.01 -3.48 1.74
CA HIS A 69 7.24 -2.67 2.69
C HIS A 69 6.44 -3.52 3.70
N HIS A 70 6.08 -4.75 3.33
CA HIS A 70 5.45 -5.70 4.25
C HIS A 70 6.33 -6.04 5.48
N PHE A 71 7.64 -6.00 5.34
CA PHE A 71 8.55 -6.26 6.47
C PHE A 71 8.48 -5.18 7.54
N ILE A 72 8.06 -3.97 7.20
CA ILE A 72 7.89 -2.89 8.18
C ILE A 72 6.60 -3.09 8.97
N TYR A 73 5.45 -3.21 8.32
CA TYR A 73 4.19 -3.15 9.05
C TYR A 73 3.73 -4.49 9.65
N THR A 74 4.08 -5.62 9.02
CA THR A 74 3.63 -6.94 9.49
C THR A 74 4.06 -7.25 10.94
N PRO A 75 5.32 -6.98 11.36
CA PRO A 75 5.70 -7.17 12.76
C PRO A 75 4.87 -6.32 13.72
N PHE A 76 4.60 -5.05 13.38
CA PHE A 76 3.77 -4.19 14.22
C PHE A 76 2.30 -4.65 14.27
N PHE A 77 1.80 -5.24 13.20
CA PHE A 77 0.42 -5.72 13.16
C PHE A 77 0.18 -6.89 14.08
N PHE A 78 1.13 -7.83 14.18
CA PHE A 78 0.87 -9.16 14.72
C PHE A 78 1.79 -9.59 15.86
N THR A 79 2.81 -8.79 16.22
CA THR A 79 3.72 -9.10 17.31
C THR A 79 3.71 -8.00 18.37
N ASN A 80 4.35 -8.25 19.50
CA ASN A 80 4.50 -7.31 20.61
C ASN A 80 5.19 -5.99 20.23
N LEU A 81 5.87 -5.90 19.08
CA LEU A 81 6.39 -4.64 18.54
C LEU A 81 5.27 -3.60 18.28
N GLY A 82 4.06 -4.04 17.98
CA GLY A 82 2.89 -3.17 17.85
C GLY A 82 2.20 -2.84 19.17
N GLY A 83 2.75 -3.31 20.28
CA GLY A 83 2.25 -3.14 21.63
C GLY A 83 1.56 -4.39 22.19
N SER A 84 1.29 -4.34 23.49
CA SER A 84 0.53 -5.36 24.22
C SER A 84 -0.48 -4.64 25.13
N MET A 85 -1.71 -5.14 25.18
CA MET A 85 -2.79 -4.54 25.98
C MET A 85 -3.73 -5.63 26.49
N VAL A 86 -4.18 -5.47 27.74
CA VAL A 86 -5.22 -6.33 28.32
C VAL A 86 -6.58 -5.68 28.08
N ILE A 87 -7.48 -6.40 27.41
CA ILE A 87 -8.85 -5.96 27.12
C ILE A 87 -9.78 -7.08 27.57
N ASP A 88 -10.77 -6.74 28.37
CA ASP A 88 -11.74 -7.69 28.95
C ASP A 88 -11.07 -8.91 29.62
N GLY A 89 -9.94 -8.67 30.32
CA GLY A 89 -9.18 -9.71 31.04
C GLY A 89 -8.29 -10.60 30.15
N THR A 90 -8.25 -10.37 28.83
CA THR A 90 -7.41 -11.12 27.89
C THR A 90 -6.26 -10.25 27.38
N LEU A 91 -5.04 -10.80 27.37
CA LEU A 91 -3.86 -10.14 26.80
C LEU A 91 -3.88 -10.29 25.27
N TYR A 92 -3.80 -9.15 24.58
CA TYR A 92 -3.65 -9.08 23.13
C TYR A 92 -2.30 -8.47 22.77
N GLU A 93 -1.65 -8.99 21.75
CA GLU A 93 -0.39 -8.49 21.21
C GLU A 93 -0.55 -8.14 19.73
N GLY A 94 0.13 -7.08 19.30
CA GLY A 94 0.09 -6.56 17.94
C GLY A 94 -1.05 -5.57 17.70
N ALA A 95 -0.72 -4.48 17.00
CA ALA A 95 -1.61 -3.33 16.85
C ALA A 95 -2.98 -3.69 16.23
N VAL A 96 -3.02 -4.60 15.25
CA VAL A 96 -4.27 -5.02 14.60
C VAL A 96 -5.11 -5.89 15.53
N ASN A 97 -4.49 -6.81 16.28
CA ASN A 97 -5.20 -7.67 17.21
C ASN A 97 -5.81 -6.84 18.35
N ILE A 98 -5.02 -5.91 18.90
CA ILE A 98 -5.47 -4.98 19.96
C ILE A 98 -6.60 -4.09 19.41
N TYR A 99 -6.44 -3.54 18.22
CA TYR A 99 -7.48 -2.72 17.58
C TYR A 99 -8.81 -3.48 17.42
N ASN A 100 -8.75 -4.72 16.92
CA ASN A 100 -9.94 -5.54 16.75
C ASN A 100 -10.58 -5.91 18.09
N ALA A 101 -9.79 -6.13 19.15
CA ALA A 101 -10.29 -6.37 20.50
C ALA A 101 -10.97 -5.11 21.07
N MET A 102 -10.36 -3.91 20.90
CA MET A 102 -10.99 -2.64 21.29
C MET A 102 -12.28 -2.38 20.49
N LEU A 103 -12.32 -2.78 19.23
CA LEU A 103 -13.52 -2.65 18.37
C LEU A 103 -14.66 -3.53 18.89
N ALA A 104 -14.35 -4.76 19.32
CA ALA A 104 -15.32 -5.74 19.82
C ALA A 104 -15.78 -5.46 21.24
N SER A 105 -14.93 -4.89 22.10
CA SER A 105 -15.27 -4.57 23.50
C SER A 105 -16.21 -3.36 23.58
N PRO A 106 -17.29 -3.41 24.36
CA PRO A 106 -18.18 -2.27 24.54
C PRO A 106 -17.53 -1.07 25.21
N ASP A 107 -16.62 -1.32 26.17
CA ASP A 107 -16.07 -0.29 27.07
C ASP A 107 -14.70 0.23 26.62
N ALA A 108 -14.01 -0.46 25.71
CA ALA A 108 -12.68 -0.09 25.28
C ALA A 108 -12.69 1.12 24.33
N MET A 109 -11.85 2.11 24.65
CA MET A 109 -11.59 3.28 23.81
C MET A 109 -10.35 3.05 22.98
N PHE A 110 -10.28 3.63 21.77
CA PHE A 110 -9.11 3.53 20.92
C PHE A 110 -7.91 4.30 21.51
N ASP A 111 -6.73 3.70 21.47
CA ASP A 111 -5.48 4.32 21.90
C ASP A 111 -4.57 4.59 20.67
N VAL A 112 -4.22 5.86 20.48
CA VAL A 112 -3.38 6.30 19.38
C VAL A 112 -1.96 5.72 19.43
N ASN A 113 -1.46 5.36 20.62
CA ASN A 113 -0.15 4.74 20.75
C ASN A 113 -0.08 3.35 20.12
N ILE A 114 -1.22 2.67 20.03
CA ILE A 114 -1.38 1.39 19.33
C ILE A 114 -1.80 1.64 17.87
N THR A 115 -2.84 2.48 17.67
CA THR A 115 -3.45 2.66 16.36
C THR A 115 -2.54 3.38 15.35
N ARG A 116 -1.50 4.07 15.81
CA ARG A 116 -0.48 4.65 14.89
C ARG A 116 0.18 3.60 14.00
N PHE A 117 0.21 2.35 14.43
CA PHE A 117 0.82 1.24 13.69
C PHE A 117 -0.13 0.50 12.75
N ILE A 118 -1.43 0.83 12.74
CA ILE A 118 -2.41 0.24 11.82
C ILE A 118 -2.57 1.04 10.51
N MET A 119 -1.53 1.74 10.10
CA MET A 119 -1.48 2.52 8.85
C MET A 119 -2.52 3.66 8.78
N ASN A 120 -2.81 4.34 9.89
CA ASN A 120 -3.76 5.46 9.92
C ASN A 120 -3.39 6.61 8.96
N GLY A 121 -2.10 6.91 8.77
CA GLY A 121 -1.63 7.90 7.79
C GLY A 121 -1.97 7.53 6.34
N LYS A 122 -2.08 6.23 6.04
CA LYS A 122 -2.46 5.73 4.71
C LYS A 122 -3.87 6.18 4.32
N VAL A 123 -4.78 6.33 5.28
CA VAL A 123 -6.13 6.87 5.03
C VAL A 123 -6.06 8.25 4.37
N ILE A 124 -5.14 9.10 4.83
CA ILE A 124 -5.00 10.47 4.32
C ILE A 124 -4.42 10.48 2.92
N PHE A 125 -3.23 9.89 2.72
CA PHE A 125 -2.59 10.04 1.43
C PHE A 125 -3.22 9.17 0.33
N ALA A 126 -3.82 8.01 0.66
CA ALA A 126 -4.47 7.16 -0.32
C ALA A 126 -5.81 7.74 -0.82
N MET A 127 -6.59 8.38 0.07
CA MET A 127 -7.88 8.98 -0.29
C MET A 127 -7.76 10.38 -0.88
N PHE A 128 -6.76 11.17 -0.47
CA PHE A 128 -6.65 12.58 -0.84
C PHE A 128 -5.34 12.87 -1.57
N GLY A 129 -4.20 12.47 -1.03
CA GLY A 129 -2.88 12.80 -1.59
C GLY A 129 -2.69 12.25 -3.00
N LEU A 130 -2.83 10.94 -3.18
CA LEU A 130 -2.63 10.29 -4.48
C LEU A 130 -3.65 10.72 -5.54
N PRO A 131 -4.95 10.94 -5.25
CA PRO A 131 -5.85 11.59 -6.18
C PRO A 131 -5.41 13.00 -6.59
N GLY A 132 -4.84 13.79 -5.66
CA GLY A 132 -4.25 15.09 -5.99
C GLY A 132 -3.05 14.97 -6.93
N ALA A 133 -2.16 14.02 -6.69
CA ALA A 133 -1.04 13.70 -7.58
C ALA A 133 -1.51 13.29 -8.98
N ALA A 134 -2.51 12.42 -9.04
CA ALA A 134 -3.10 11.95 -10.29
C ALA A 134 -3.72 13.09 -11.10
N LEU A 135 -4.47 13.96 -10.44
CA LEU A 135 -5.04 15.14 -11.10
C LEU A 135 -3.96 16.07 -11.65
N ALA A 136 -2.84 16.22 -10.93
CA ALA A 136 -1.67 16.98 -11.41
C ALA A 136 -1.05 16.35 -12.66
N MET A 137 -0.84 15.03 -12.65
CA MET A 137 -0.32 14.29 -13.82
C MET A 137 -1.26 14.42 -15.02
N TYR A 138 -2.58 14.28 -14.82
CA TYR A 138 -3.57 14.46 -15.88
C TYR A 138 -3.54 15.86 -16.49
N HIS A 139 -3.45 16.91 -15.66
CA HIS A 139 -3.38 18.28 -16.17
C HIS A 139 -2.08 18.58 -16.93
N CYS A 140 -0.99 17.92 -16.58
CA CYS A 140 0.30 18.04 -17.25
C CYS A 140 0.44 17.19 -18.50
N ALA A 141 -0.48 16.24 -18.77
CA ALA A 141 -0.43 15.38 -19.95
C ALA A 141 -0.69 16.14 -21.26
N LYS A 142 -0.09 15.65 -22.36
CA LYS A 142 -0.34 16.19 -23.71
C LYS A 142 -1.82 16.06 -24.07
N PRO A 143 -2.44 17.06 -24.73
CA PRO A 143 -3.87 17.05 -25.05
C PRO A 143 -4.34 15.76 -25.75
N GLU A 144 -3.53 15.27 -26.69
CA GLU A 144 -3.84 14.08 -27.51
C GLU A 144 -3.90 12.80 -26.67
N ARG A 145 -3.15 12.75 -25.56
CA ARG A 145 -3.04 11.57 -24.67
C ARG A 145 -3.96 11.66 -23.45
N LYS A 146 -4.60 12.79 -23.20
CA LYS A 146 -5.48 12.99 -22.02
C LYS A 146 -6.55 11.91 -21.84
N PRO A 147 -7.27 11.43 -22.88
CA PRO A 147 -8.29 10.39 -22.69
C PRO A 147 -7.71 9.07 -22.15
N GLN A 148 -6.54 8.65 -22.66
CA GLN A 148 -5.86 7.43 -22.23
C GLN A 148 -5.32 7.59 -20.80
N VAL A 149 -4.67 8.72 -20.51
CA VAL A 149 -4.15 9.03 -19.17
C VAL A 149 -5.28 9.10 -18.15
N LYS A 150 -6.42 9.70 -18.50
CA LYS A 150 -7.60 9.73 -17.63
C LYS A 150 -8.05 8.33 -17.24
N ALA A 151 -8.18 7.42 -18.22
CA ALA A 151 -8.59 6.04 -17.95
C ALA A 151 -7.58 5.30 -17.07
N LEU A 152 -6.28 5.43 -17.35
CA LEU A 152 -5.20 4.84 -16.56
C LEU A 152 -5.23 5.33 -15.10
N LEU A 153 -5.29 6.64 -14.90
CA LEU A 153 -5.25 7.23 -13.57
C LEU A 153 -6.50 6.92 -12.76
N ILE A 154 -7.69 6.92 -13.38
CA ILE A 154 -8.92 6.51 -12.70
C ILE A 154 -8.82 5.05 -12.26
N ALA A 155 -8.37 4.15 -13.13
CA ALA A 155 -8.18 2.74 -12.80
C ALA A 155 -7.17 2.52 -11.66
N ALA A 156 -6.16 3.39 -11.53
CA ALA A 156 -5.17 3.33 -10.47
C ALA A 156 -5.63 3.97 -9.15
N ILE A 157 -6.49 5.00 -9.20
CA ILE A 157 -6.99 5.70 -8.00
C ILE A 157 -8.11 4.92 -7.30
N ILE A 158 -9.00 4.26 -8.05
CA ILE A 158 -10.11 3.51 -7.46
C ILE A 158 -9.62 2.47 -6.45
N PRO A 159 -8.63 1.58 -6.76
CA PRO A 159 -8.07 0.68 -5.77
C PRO A 159 -7.45 1.42 -4.58
N SER A 160 -6.75 2.53 -4.80
CA SER A 160 -6.15 3.32 -3.72
C SER A 160 -7.19 3.76 -2.68
N ILE A 161 -8.32 4.30 -3.14
CA ILE A 161 -9.38 4.83 -2.27
C ILE A 161 -10.16 3.69 -1.59
N PHE A 162 -10.59 2.68 -2.35
CA PHE A 162 -11.53 1.67 -1.86
C PHE A 162 -10.87 0.45 -1.22
N THR A 163 -9.66 0.09 -1.65
CA THR A 163 -8.95 -1.10 -1.12
C THR A 163 -7.65 -0.77 -0.40
N GLY A 164 -7.13 0.46 -0.54
CA GLY A 164 -5.84 0.85 0.01
C GLY A 164 -4.63 0.30 -0.77
N ILE A 165 -4.86 -0.25 -1.96
CA ILE A 165 -3.79 -0.70 -2.86
C ILE A 165 -3.29 0.53 -3.64
N THR A 166 -2.17 1.09 -3.20
CA THR A 166 -1.64 2.35 -3.72
C THR A 166 -0.59 2.16 -4.81
N GLU A 167 -0.07 0.95 -4.98
CA GLU A 167 1.01 0.61 -5.90
C GLU A 167 0.71 1.00 -7.36
N PRO A 168 -0.48 0.80 -7.92
CA PRO A 168 -0.74 1.14 -9.31
C PRO A 168 -0.54 2.62 -9.62
N ILE A 169 -0.96 3.50 -8.70
CA ILE A 169 -0.77 4.94 -8.89
C ILE A 169 0.66 5.36 -8.55
N GLU A 170 1.29 4.79 -7.52
CA GLU A 170 2.65 5.12 -7.12
C GLU A 170 3.67 4.71 -8.19
N TYR A 171 3.54 3.51 -8.77
CA TYR A 171 4.42 3.05 -9.84
C TYR A 171 4.25 3.87 -11.13
N SER A 172 3.09 4.48 -11.35
CA SER A 172 2.89 5.36 -12.52
C SER A 172 3.84 6.55 -12.56
N PHE A 173 4.34 7.01 -11.41
CA PHE A 173 5.31 8.11 -11.34
C PHE A 173 6.68 7.71 -10.76
N LEU A 174 6.78 6.62 -10.02
CA LEU A 174 8.04 6.15 -9.42
C LEU A 174 9.15 6.02 -10.47
N PHE A 175 8.89 5.31 -11.56
CA PHE A 175 9.90 5.04 -12.58
C PHE A 175 10.14 6.24 -13.51
N ALA A 176 9.12 7.04 -13.76
CA ALA A 176 9.20 8.21 -14.61
C ALA A 176 9.84 9.42 -13.92
N ALA A 177 9.70 9.53 -12.61
CA ALA A 177 10.12 10.66 -11.80
C ALA A 177 10.42 10.24 -10.36
N PRO A 178 11.55 9.57 -10.07
CA PRO A 178 11.86 9.06 -8.73
C PRO A 178 11.83 10.12 -7.63
N LEU A 179 12.16 11.37 -7.95
CA LEU A 179 12.09 12.45 -6.97
C LEU A 179 10.66 12.78 -6.54
N LEU A 180 9.66 12.60 -7.40
CA LEU A 180 8.25 12.70 -6.99
C LEU A 180 7.88 11.62 -5.96
N PHE A 181 8.47 10.44 -6.09
CA PHE A 181 8.26 9.37 -5.11
C PHE A 181 8.91 9.70 -3.76
N VAL A 182 10.10 10.29 -3.76
CA VAL A 182 10.75 10.77 -2.51
C VAL A 182 9.88 11.81 -1.81
N VAL A 183 9.32 12.76 -2.57
CA VAL A 183 8.39 13.77 -2.04
C VAL A 183 7.12 13.10 -1.51
N HIS A 184 6.57 12.13 -2.24
CA HIS A 184 5.43 11.34 -1.78
C HIS A 184 5.72 10.61 -0.46
N ALA A 185 6.88 9.97 -0.33
CA ALA A 185 7.29 9.32 0.91
C ALA A 185 7.38 10.32 2.09
N GLY A 186 7.92 11.52 1.84
CA GLY A 186 7.93 12.60 2.82
C GLY A 186 6.52 13.04 3.25
N TYR A 187 5.61 13.17 2.31
CA TYR A 187 4.21 13.51 2.60
C TYR A 187 3.46 12.37 3.29
N ALA A 188 3.79 11.13 2.99
CA ALA A 188 3.26 9.99 3.73
C ALA A 188 3.70 10.05 5.19
N GLY A 189 5.00 10.26 5.47
CA GLY A 189 5.50 10.49 6.84
C GLY A 189 4.78 11.64 7.55
N LEU A 190 4.54 12.76 6.85
CA LEU A 190 3.75 13.88 7.38
C LEU A 190 2.30 13.47 7.68
N ALA A 191 1.67 12.68 6.83
CA ALA A 191 0.30 12.18 7.07
C ALA A 191 0.24 11.31 8.34
N TYR A 192 1.21 10.42 8.56
CA TYR A 192 1.32 9.64 9.78
C TYR A 192 1.53 10.53 11.02
N LEU A 193 2.34 11.58 10.91
CA LEU A 193 2.53 12.54 11.98
C LEU A 193 1.23 13.26 12.36
N LEU A 194 0.54 13.79 11.36
CA LEU A 194 -0.69 14.54 11.58
C LEU A 194 -1.81 13.66 12.13
N THR A 195 -1.94 12.43 11.64
CA THR A 195 -2.93 11.48 12.18
C THR A 195 -2.61 11.08 13.63
N TYR A 196 -1.33 10.98 14.01
CA TYR A 196 -0.92 10.77 15.40
C TYR A 196 -1.28 11.95 16.29
N ILE A 197 -0.92 13.19 15.88
CA ILE A 197 -1.21 14.42 16.65
C ILE A 197 -2.72 14.60 16.85
N CYS A 198 -3.50 14.38 15.80
CA CYS A 198 -4.97 14.51 15.84
C CYS A 198 -5.67 13.27 16.38
N LYS A 199 -4.92 12.27 16.84
CA LYS A 199 -5.42 11.02 17.42
C LYS A 199 -6.44 10.34 16.51
N VAL A 200 -6.16 10.26 15.19
CA VAL A 200 -7.00 9.55 14.23
C VAL A 200 -6.80 8.05 14.41
N ASN A 201 -7.83 7.37 14.84
CA ASN A 201 -7.82 5.95 15.19
C ASN A 201 -8.56 5.10 14.12
N ILE A 202 -8.19 5.26 12.85
CA ILE A 202 -8.83 4.58 11.73
C ILE A 202 -7.76 3.77 10.97
N PRO A 203 -7.92 2.44 10.80
CA PRO A 203 -6.95 1.62 10.09
C PRO A 203 -6.94 1.94 8.59
N GLY A 204 -5.75 1.94 7.99
CA GLY A 204 -5.59 2.08 6.54
C GLY A 204 -6.20 0.89 5.79
N PRO A 205 -5.68 -0.34 5.98
CA PRO A 205 -6.38 -1.56 5.60
C PRO A 205 -7.24 -2.05 6.77
N SER A 206 -8.41 -2.58 6.47
CA SER A 206 -9.29 -3.20 7.47
C SER A 206 -10.01 -4.40 6.88
N SER A 207 -10.66 -5.19 7.73
CA SER A 207 -11.50 -6.31 7.29
C SER A 207 -12.67 -5.87 6.41
N PHE A 208 -13.08 -4.60 6.49
CA PHE A 208 -14.14 -4.01 5.69
C PHE A 208 -13.65 -3.39 4.38
N GLY A 209 -12.36 -3.41 4.10
CA GLY A 209 -11.76 -2.84 2.90
C GLY A 209 -10.71 -1.78 3.20
N GLY A 210 -10.49 -0.87 2.24
CA GLY A 210 -9.45 0.16 2.33
C GLY A 210 -9.92 1.47 2.97
N PRO A 211 -9.18 2.54 2.75
CA PRO A 211 -9.32 3.82 3.45
C PRO A 211 -10.72 4.40 3.49
N PHE A 212 -11.44 4.38 2.36
CA PHE A 212 -12.79 4.95 2.28
C PHE A 212 -13.79 4.17 3.15
N LEU A 213 -13.86 2.86 2.96
CA LEU A 213 -14.76 2.01 3.75
C LEU A 213 -14.37 2.00 5.22
N SER A 214 -13.06 1.97 5.50
CA SER A 214 -12.55 2.06 6.87
C SER A 214 -12.95 3.39 7.54
N THR A 215 -12.95 4.51 6.80
CA THR A 215 -13.41 5.79 7.34
C THR A 215 -14.89 5.75 7.72
N ILE A 216 -15.72 5.00 6.99
CA ILE A 216 -17.15 4.83 7.31
C ILE A 216 -17.31 3.90 8.52
N PHE A 217 -16.85 2.65 8.40
CA PHE A 217 -17.14 1.59 9.38
C PHE A 217 -16.33 1.71 10.68
N ASN A 218 -15.05 2.07 10.56
CA ASN A 218 -14.15 2.21 11.71
C ASN A 218 -13.98 3.66 12.16
N GLY A 219 -14.39 4.61 11.34
CA GLY A 219 -14.34 6.04 11.65
C GLY A 219 -15.69 6.56 12.15
N ILE A 220 -16.63 6.80 11.22
CA ILE A 220 -17.90 7.47 11.53
C ILE A 220 -18.75 6.62 12.48
N MET A 221 -18.85 5.31 12.22
CA MET A 221 -19.68 4.41 13.04
C MET A 221 -19.05 4.12 14.44
N GLN A 222 -17.79 4.44 14.66
CA GLN A 222 -17.06 4.27 15.92
C GLN A 222 -16.64 5.61 16.52
N ALA A 223 -17.40 6.67 16.27
CA ALA A 223 -17.09 8.00 16.76
C ALA A 223 -17.08 8.09 18.29
N ASP A 224 -17.97 7.34 18.94
CA ASP A 224 -18.08 7.18 20.39
C ASP A 224 -16.84 6.53 21.03
N LYS A 225 -16.10 5.69 20.30
CA LYS A 225 -14.84 5.08 20.74
C LYS A 225 -13.61 5.96 20.53
N GLY A 226 -13.78 7.20 20.07
CA GLY A 226 -12.68 8.14 19.85
C GLY A 226 -11.93 7.91 18.52
N SER A 227 -12.64 7.58 17.47
CA SER A 227 -12.05 7.40 16.12
C SER A 227 -11.47 8.69 15.54
N ASN A 228 -12.02 9.85 15.96
CA ASN A 228 -11.63 11.18 15.48
C ASN A 228 -11.68 11.36 13.96
N TRP A 229 -12.66 10.74 13.32
CA TRP A 229 -12.81 10.66 11.86
C TRP A 229 -12.88 12.01 11.14
N ILE A 230 -13.37 13.06 11.78
CA ILE A 230 -13.48 14.41 11.18
C ILE A 230 -12.11 14.91 10.72
N TRP A 231 -11.04 14.59 11.47
CA TRP A 231 -9.68 14.97 11.12
C TRP A 231 -9.19 14.34 9.82
N VAL A 232 -9.76 13.23 9.37
CA VAL A 232 -9.45 12.64 8.07
C VAL A 232 -9.72 13.64 6.95
N PHE A 233 -10.84 14.38 7.03
CA PHE A 233 -11.20 15.39 6.02
C PHE A 233 -10.43 16.70 6.24
N ILE A 234 -10.26 17.13 7.49
CA ILE A 234 -9.54 18.36 7.83
C ILE A 234 -8.07 18.28 7.38
N ILE A 235 -7.42 17.14 7.51
CA ILE A 235 -6.05 16.91 7.06
C ILE A 235 -6.03 16.54 5.57
N GLY A 236 -6.97 15.72 5.13
CA GLY A 236 -7.00 15.15 3.78
C GLY A 236 -7.20 16.21 2.70
N ILE A 237 -8.13 17.16 2.89
CA ILE A 237 -8.39 18.19 1.88
C ILE A 237 -7.15 19.06 1.61
N PRO A 238 -6.47 19.64 2.63
CA PRO A 238 -5.19 20.32 2.41
C PRO A 238 -4.12 19.41 1.79
N CYS A 239 -4.06 18.14 2.18
CA CYS A 239 -3.14 17.16 1.62
C CYS A 239 -3.35 16.97 0.12
N PHE A 240 -4.60 16.91 -0.36
CA PHE A 240 -4.93 16.83 -1.78
C PHE A 240 -4.34 18.02 -2.56
N PHE A 241 -4.53 19.25 -2.07
CA PHE A 241 -4.00 20.45 -2.73
C PHE A 241 -2.47 20.50 -2.65
N LEU A 242 -1.89 20.08 -1.53
CA LEU A 242 -0.44 20.01 -1.36
C LEU A 242 0.19 19.09 -2.42
N TYR A 243 -0.36 17.88 -2.59
CA TYR A 243 0.09 16.96 -3.63
C TYR A 243 -0.12 17.52 -5.03
N TYR A 244 -1.30 18.06 -5.30
CA TYR A 244 -1.63 18.63 -6.62
C TYR A 244 -0.65 19.72 -7.05
N PHE A 245 -0.43 20.72 -6.21
CA PHE A 245 0.44 21.85 -6.55
C PHE A 245 1.90 21.44 -6.62
N THR A 246 2.37 20.62 -5.69
CA THR A 246 3.76 20.14 -5.68
C THR A 246 4.06 19.27 -6.89
N PHE A 247 3.22 18.29 -7.18
CA PHE A 247 3.40 17.42 -8.34
C PHE A 247 3.34 18.22 -9.64
N ARG A 248 2.36 19.10 -9.80
CA ARG A 248 2.25 19.95 -10.97
C ARG A 248 3.48 20.84 -11.16
N PHE A 249 3.95 21.48 -10.10
CA PHE A 249 5.15 22.30 -10.12
C PHE A 249 6.38 21.49 -10.52
N MET A 250 6.60 20.35 -9.90
CA MET A 250 7.77 19.52 -10.18
C MET A 250 7.74 18.92 -11.58
N ILE A 251 6.59 18.42 -12.04
CA ILE A 251 6.43 17.85 -13.38
C ILE A 251 6.74 18.91 -14.44
N THR A 252 6.27 20.14 -14.26
CA THR A 252 6.50 21.22 -15.22
C THR A 252 7.92 21.75 -15.14
N LYS A 253 8.46 21.99 -13.94
CA LYS A 253 9.78 22.55 -13.73
C LYS A 253 10.91 21.62 -14.18
N PHE A 254 10.81 20.34 -13.85
CA PHE A 254 11.84 19.35 -14.18
C PHE A 254 11.54 18.57 -15.46
N ASN A 255 10.43 18.89 -16.14
CA ASN A 255 9.99 18.24 -17.37
C ASN A 255 9.91 16.71 -17.26
N TYR A 256 9.40 16.19 -16.13
CA TYR A 256 9.27 14.76 -15.93
C TYR A 256 8.33 14.12 -16.93
N LYS A 257 8.70 12.92 -17.39
CA LYS A 257 7.95 12.12 -18.37
C LYS A 257 6.90 11.23 -17.70
N THR A 258 6.06 11.85 -16.86
CA THR A 258 4.91 11.17 -16.24
C THR A 258 3.90 10.73 -17.31
N PRO A 259 2.92 9.86 -16.98
CA PRO A 259 1.95 9.35 -17.94
C PRO A 259 1.37 10.43 -18.84
N GLY A 260 1.44 10.23 -20.15
CA GLY A 260 0.99 11.16 -21.18
C GLY A 260 1.97 12.27 -21.54
N ARG A 261 3.19 12.26 -20.99
CA ARG A 261 4.29 13.19 -21.33
C ARG A 261 5.49 12.47 -21.94
N GLU A 262 5.38 11.19 -22.22
CA GLU A 262 6.42 10.40 -22.85
C GLU A 262 6.77 10.98 -24.24
N ASP A 263 8.01 10.77 -24.70
CA ASP A 263 8.46 11.21 -26.01
C ASP A 263 7.79 10.36 -27.12
N ASP A 264 7.51 10.95 -28.27
CA ASP A 264 6.72 10.35 -29.37
C ASP A 264 7.38 9.14 -30.05
N GLY A 265 8.61 8.76 -29.64
CA GLY A 265 9.33 7.57 -30.12
C GLY A 265 8.88 6.24 -29.49
N GLN A 266 8.08 6.27 -28.42
CA GLN A 266 7.35 5.11 -27.92
C GLN A 266 5.91 5.19 -28.43
N GLU A 267 5.68 4.80 -29.68
CA GLU A 267 4.32 4.48 -30.10
C GLU A 267 3.75 3.48 -29.10
N VAL A 268 2.78 3.93 -28.33
CA VAL A 268 1.83 3.01 -27.70
C VAL A 268 1.23 2.24 -28.88
N LYS A 269 1.69 1.00 -29.11
CA LYS A 269 1.01 0.11 -30.04
C LYS A 269 -0.45 0.20 -29.70
N LYS A 270 -1.24 0.85 -30.54
CA LYS A 270 -2.69 0.79 -30.47
C LYS A 270 -2.97 -0.70 -30.35
N LEU A 271 -3.51 -1.12 -29.21
CA LEU A 271 -4.03 -2.48 -29.07
C LEU A 271 -5.01 -2.62 -30.24
N ASP A 272 -4.58 -3.33 -31.27
CA ASP A 272 -5.40 -3.63 -32.40
C ASP A 272 -6.62 -4.36 -31.85
N LYS A 273 -7.82 -3.95 -32.25
CA LYS A 273 -9.06 -4.61 -31.82
C LYS A 273 -9.02 -6.12 -32.07
N ASN A 274 -8.17 -6.57 -32.98
CA ASN A 274 -7.88 -7.97 -33.24
C ASN A 274 -7.07 -8.67 -32.15
N CYS A 275 -6.35 -7.95 -31.29
CA CYS A 275 -5.59 -8.56 -30.17
C CYS A 275 -6.52 -9.05 -29.03
N LEU A 276 -7.76 -8.56 -28.97
CA LEU A 276 -8.77 -9.05 -28.03
C LEU A 276 -9.48 -10.34 -28.51
N LEU A 277 -9.24 -10.74 -29.75
CA LEU A 277 -9.80 -11.98 -30.34
C LEU A 277 -8.87 -13.19 -30.29
N TYR A 278 -7.62 -13.03 -29.80
CA TYR A 278 -6.77 -14.16 -29.45
C TYR A 278 -7.08 -14.64 -28.03
N THR A 279 -8.31 -15.05 -27.79
CA THR A 279 -8.56 -16.11 -26.83
C THR A 279 -7.88 -17.36 -27.39
N SER A 280 -7.03 -18.01 -26.60
CA SER A 280 -6.45 -19.32 -26.98
C SER A 280 -7.56 -20.21 -27.53
N PRO A 281 -7.32 -20.93 -28.65
CA PRO A 281 -8.34 -21.81 -29.22
C PRO A 281 -8.84 -22.73 -28.09
N SER A 282 -10.15 -22.75 -27.91
CA SER A 282 -10.79 -23.66 -26.95
C SER A 282 -10.38 -25.09 -27.33
N PRO A 283 -10.07 -25.97 -26.34
CA PRO A 283 -9.82 -27.38 -26.64
C PRO A 283 -10.97 -28.09 -27.37
N ARG A 284 -12.11 -27.42 -27.57
CA ARG A 284 -13.26 -27.92 -28.35
C ARG A 284 -13.18 -27.65 -29.83
N ASP A 285 -12.30 -26.74 -30.32
CA ASP A 285 -12.24 -26.39 -31.74
C ASP A 285 -11.38 -27.37 -32.55
N GLY A 286 -10.75 -28.35 -31.90
CA GLY A 286 -9.97 -29.44 -32.51
C GLY A 286 -10.69 -30.78 -32.72
N ALA A 287 -11.99 -30.86 -32.47
CA ALA A 287 -12.72 -32.13 -32.47
C ALA A 287 -13.66 -32.35 -33.68
N THR A 288 -13.52 -31.57 -34.75
CA THR A 288 -14.27 -31.80 -36.01
C THR A 288 -13.34 -31.71 -37.22
N SER A 289 -12.58 -32.77 -37.46
CA SER A 289 -12.15 -33.22 -38.80
C SER A 289 -11.72 -34.68 -38.72
#